data_b26cd037a9531a4069b45bb54fad1f06
#
_entry.id   b26cd037a9531a4069b45bb54fad1f06
#
_cell.length_a   1.000
_cell.length_b   1.000
_cell.length_c   1.000
_cell.angle_alpha   90.00
_cell.angle_beta   90.00
_cell.angle_gamma   90.00
#
_symmetry.space_group_name_H-M   'P 1'
#
loop_
_entity.id
_entity.type
_entity.pdbx_description
1 polymer ?
#
loop_
_entity_poly.entity_id
_entity_poly.type
_entity_poly.pdbx_seq_one_letter_code
_entity_poly.pdbx_strand_id
1 'polypeptide(L)'
;MLYQEQVLQIFRYAGFPEDEVDNARRAIGKKKLDVMAKLETEFREKLSAKGWTTEQLDQLWELILKQTGYSFNRGHSVSYGLLSYLTAYLKYHYPVAFMTACLNADSDDVSRIGILINECYKLGINILPPKINKSRRDFTAMIKEDEILFGLQAIKGLGDSVVSKILENRPYTDINDFIDRSGCSKSHIVQLIKAGAFGTEHKRGMLLKYFDMIVPKKEYKNVKTIPSPKEDTLKRWGIDSSKFTDPDKKKNNAMILELYNQKRKKQFDQEQAEKVRKEKQFYCEKYLQDEYLWEFETLSMFLTNNPLKEVKDYITDWNDVEQGSEGVLLAVVVDLKRKKDKNNNVFAYIDLYTVNGIIESVALSSIFKEYNDLLQKGQCIALLGRKGENNQMFIKKVKNFQVWLSERKMILENGGELL
;
A
#
# COMPACT_ATOMS: atom_id res chain seq x y z
N MET A 1 -7.58 33.98 26.71
CA MET A 1 -8.23 32.71 27.08
C MET A 1 -7.86 31.70 26.02
N LEU A 2 -7.48 30.47 26.42
CA LEU A 2 -7.10 29.38 25.52
C LEU A 2 -8.09 28.22 25.59
N TYR A 3 -8.64 27.97 26.77
CA TYR A 3 -9.44 26.78 27.04
C TYR A 3 -10.91 27.14 27.33
N GLN A 4 -11.80 26.25 26.89
CA GLN A 4 -13.24 26.35 27.14
C GLN A 4 -13.55 26.44 28.65
N GLU A 5 -12.83 25.71 29.46
CA GLU A 5 -13.00 25.71 30.92
C GLU A 5 -12.73 27.06 31.56
N GLN A 6 -11.87 27.89 30.98
CA GLN A 6 -11.63 29.25 31.46
C GLN A 6 -12.86 30.14 31.23
N VAL A 7 -13.54 29.96 30.10
CA VAL A 7 -14.80 30.67 29.84
C VAL A 7 -15.87 30.24 30.85
N LEU A 8 -15.98 28.95 31.11
CA LEU A 8 -16.93 28.43 32.11
C LEU A 8 -16.64 28.93 33.51
N GLN A 9 -15.39 29.10 33.91
CA GLN A 9 -15.02 29.70 35.17
C GLN A 9 -15.47 31.16 35.27
N ILE A 10 -15.43 31.91 34.18
CA ILE A 10 -15.90 33.29 34.12
C ILE A 10 -17.43 33.34 34.34
N PHE A 11 -18.19 32.44 33.73
CA PHE A 11 -19.63 32.34 33.94
C PHE A 11 -19.97 31.97 35.39
N ARG A 12 -19.23 31.02 35.99
CA ARG A 12 -19.37 30.68 37.43
C ARG A 12 -19.06 31.88 38.33
N TYR A 13 -17.97 32.60 38.02
CA TYR A 13 -17.63 33.81 38.74
C TYR A 13 -18.71 34.89 38.61
N ALA A 14 -19.32 35.01 37.43
CA ALA A 14 -20.47 35.90 37.23
C ALA A 14 -21.67 35.50 38.09
N GLY A 15 -21.79 34.25 38.51
CA GLY A 15 -22.87 33.73 39.37
C GLY A 15 -23.96 32.99 38.58
N PHE A 16 -23.61 32.38 37.47
CA PHE A 16 -24.51 31.49 36.75
C PHE A 16 -24.56 30.10 37.44
N PRO A 17 -25.74 29.46 37.51
CA PRO A 17 -25.87 28.11 37.99
C PRO A 17 -25.24 27.11 37.00
N GLU A 18 -24.89 25.91 37.47
CA GLU A 18 -24.13 24.94 36.67
C GLU A 18 -24.83 24.48 35.38
N ASP A 19 -26.14 24.41 35.37
CA ASP A 19 -26.94 24.05 34.18
C ASP A 19 -26.87 25.16 33.11
N GLU A 20 -26.84 26.42 33.51
CA GLU A 20 -26.65 27.54 32.58
C GLU A 20 -25.20 27.67 32.12
N VAL A 21 -24.23 27.37 32.98
CA VAL A 21 -22.83 27.28 32.59
C VAL A 21 -22.64 26.20 31.53
N ASP A 22 -23.31 25.03 31.64
CA ASP A 22 -23.26 23.99 30.61
C ASP A 22 -23.98 24.41 29.32
N ASN A 23 -25.07 25.16 29.41
CA ASN A 23 -25.72 25.75 28.25
C ASN A 23 -24.82 26.75 27.53
N ALA A 24 -24.08 27.60 28.26
CA ALA A 24 -23.07 28.49 27.70
C ALA A 24 -21.97 27.69 26.96
N ARG A 25 -21.46 26.59 27.55
CA ARG A 25 -20.52 25.69 26.91
C ARG A 25 -21.02 25.16 25.57
N ARG A 26 -22.28 24.71 25.55
CA ARG A 26 -22.89 24.16 24.32
C ARG A 26 -23.12 25.25 23.25
N ALA A 27 -23.47 26.45 23.67
CA ALA A 27 -23.67 27.59 22.78
C ALA A 27 -22.35 28.04 22.14
N ILE A 28 -21.26 28.10 22.92
CA ILE A 28 -19.91 28.41 22.47
C ILE A 28 -19.42 27.35 21.49
N GLY A 29 -19.51 26.06 21.84
CA GLY A 29 -19.04 24.96 21.00
C GLY A 29 -19.82 24.81 19.69
N LYS A 30 -21.12 25.14 19.67
CA LYS A 30 -21.98 25.01 18.48
C LYS A 30 -22.19 26.32 17.72
N LYS A 31 -21.52 27.41 18.09
CA LYS A 31 -21.63 28.74 17.49
C LYS A 31 -23.07 29.27 17.46
N LYS A 32 -23.86 29.03 18.51
CA LYS A 32 -25.24 29.46 18.60
C LYS A 32 -25.29 30.92 19.06
N LEU A 33 -25.23 31.87 18.12
CA LEU A 33 -25.16 33.30 18.40
C LEU A 33 -26.43 33.83 19.06
N ASP A 34 -27.60 33.27 18.77
CA ASP A 34 -28.89 33.59 19.38
C ASP A 34 -28.92 33.27 20.89
N VAL A 35 -28.37 32.16 21.29
CA VAL A 35 -28.22 31.76 22.69
C VAL A 35 -27.18 32.65 23.40
N MET A 36 -26.09 32.96 22.72
CA MET A 36 -25.02 33.82 23.26
C MET A 36 -25.52 35.23 23.53
N ALA A 37 -26.37 35.79 22.66
CA ALA A 37 -26.95 37.12 22.86
C ALA A 37 -27.84 37.19 24.11
N LYS A 38 -28.59 36.12 24.42
CA LYS A 38 -29.40 36.06 25.66
C LYS A 38 -28.52 35.96 26.90
N LEU A 39 -27.47 35.13 26.83
CA LEU A 39 -26.51 34.98 27.93
C LEU A 39 -25.72 36.29 28.18
N GLU A 40 -25.48 37.10 27.16
CA GLU A 40 -24.79 38.38 27.29
C GLU A 40 -25.52 39.35 28.22
N THR A 41 -26.83 39.50 28.04
CA THR A 41 -27.63 40.44 28.86
C THR A 41 -27.51 40.07 30.34
N GLU A 42 -27.75 38.82 30.67
CA GLU A 42 -27.68 38.36 32.06
C GLU A 42 -26.25 38.41 32.63
N PHE A 43 -25.25 38.09 31.78
CA PHE A 43 -23.82 38.16 32.15
C PHE A 43 -23.43 39.59 32.52
N ARG A 44 -23.87 40.58 31.74
CA ARG A 44 -23.61 41.99 32.01
C ARG A 44 -24.29 42.48 33.31
N GLU A 45 -25.55 42.12 33.53
CA GLU A 45 -26.29 42.45 34.76
C GLU A 45 -25.60 41.89 36.00
N LYS A 46 -25.26 40.60 35.99
CA LYS A 46 -24.62 39.91 37.13
C LYS A 46 -23.25 40.50 37.47
N LEU A 47 -22.43 40.84 36.47
CA LEU A 47 -21.10 41.39 36.70
C LEU A 47 -21.14 42.90 37.03
N SER A 48 -22.09 43.69 36.49
CA SER A 48 -22.31 45.08 36.89
C SER A 48 -22.68 45.17 38.37
N ALA A 49 -23.51 44.24 38.88
CA ALA A 49 -23.84 44.11 40.29
C ALA A 49 -22.62 43.84 41.18
N LYS A 50 -21.54 43.26 40.61
CA LYS A 50 -20.24 43.04 41.26
C LYS A 50 -19.23 44.18 41.09
N GLY A 51 -19.66 45.30 40.52
CA GLY A 51 -18.83 46.53 40.37
C GLY A 51 -17.99 46.59 39.10
N TRP A 52 -18.26 45.71 38.09
CA TRP A 52 -17.56 45.79 36.80
C TRP A 52 -18.07 46.96 35.97
N THR A 53 -17.17 47.70 35.33
CA THR A 53 -17.52 48.82 34.45
C THR A 53 -17.97 48.30 33.08
N THR A 54 -18.74 49.12 32.37
CA THR A 54 -19.20 48.77 31.01
C THR A 54 -18.03 48.45 30.07
N GLU A 55 -16.98 49.26 30.16
CA GLU A 55 -15.77 49.05 29.35
C GLU A 55 -15.08 47.69 29.62
N GLN A 56 -14.99 47.29 30.88
CA GLN A 56 -14.45 45.99 31.27
C GLN A 56 -15.33 44.85 30.77
N LEU A 57 -16.66 45.04 30.82
CA LEU A 57 -17.61 44.03 30.33
C LEU A 57 -17.52 43.85 28.81
N ASP A 58 -17.38 44.95 28.07
CA ASP A 58 -17.22 44.94 26.63
C ASP A 58 -15.95 44.16 26.22
N GLN A 59 -14.84 44.49 26.85
CA GLN A 59 -13.58 43.80 26.59
C GLN A 59 -13.65 42.30 26.92
N LEU A 60 -14.26 41.94 28.05
CA LEU A 60 -14.37 40.55 28.48
C LEU A 60 -15.32 39.77 27.57
N TRP A 61 -16.46 40.37 27.20
CA TRP A 61 -17.43 39.74 26.30
C TRP A 61 -16.86 39.53 24.88
N GLU A 62 -16.15 40.52 24.37
CA GLU A 62 -15.42 40.38 23.09
C GLU A 62 -14.43 39.23 23.11
N LEU A 63 -13.68 39.05 24.22
CA LEU A 63 -12.78 37.90 24.40
C LEU A 63 -13.54 36.57 24.43
N ILE A 64 -14.73 36.52 25.07
CA ILE A 64 -15.58 35.33 25.07
C ILE A 64 -16.07 35.02 23.66
N LEU A 65 -16.55 36.04 22.92
CA LEU A 65 -17.02 35.88 21.55
C LEU A 65 -15.90 35.39 20.60
N LYS A 66 -14.69 35.92 20.73
CA LYS A 66 -13.52 35.47 19.96
C LYS A 66 -13.18 33.98 20.20
N GLN A 67 -13.52 33.47 21.38
CA GLN A 67 -13.34 32.06 21.72
C GLN A 67 -14.49 31.15 21.22
N THR A 68 -15.62 31.77 20.80
CA THR A 68 -16.78 30.99 20.32
C THR A 68 -16.44 30.21 19.05
N GLY A 69 -16.41 28.89 19.19
CA GLY A 69 -16.06 27.98 18.11
C GLY A 69 -14.56 27.65 17.96
N TYR A 70 -13.70 28.34 18.76
CA TYR A 70 -12.24 28.05 18.77
C TYR A 70 -11.70 27.65 20.15
N SER A 71 -12.51 27.70 21.20
CA SER A 71 -12.09 27.30 22.54
C SER A 71 -11.88 25.79 22.63
N PHE A 72 -10.68 25.41 23.03
CA PHE A 72 -10.25 24.01 23.06
C PHE A 72 -10.51 23.39 24.44
N ASN A 73 -10.90 22.11 24.48
CA ASN A 73 -11.08 21.42 25.76
C ASN A 73 -9.72 21.15 26.40
N ARG A 74 -9.53 21.60 27.65
CA ARG A 74 -8.27 21.44 28.38
C ARG A 74 -7.92 19.97 28.64
N GLY A 75 -8.92 19.16 29.00
CA GLY A 75 -8.71 17.72 29.22
C GLY A 75 -8.21 17.02 27.95
N HIS A 76 -8.80 17.35 26.80
CA HIS A 76 -8.35 16.87 25.51
C HIS A 76 -6.91 17.29 25.20
N SER A 77 -6.60 18.60 25.37
CA SER A 77 -5.25 19.13 25.14
C SER A 77 -4.19 18.44 25.99
N VAL A 78 -4.47 18.26 27.28
CA VAL A 78 -3.54 17.61 28.23
C VAL A 78 -3.33 16.14 27.85
N SER A 79 -4.42 15.43 27.55
CA SER A 79 -4.34 14.00 27.20
C SER A 79 -3.56 13.77 25.92
N TYR A 80 -3.85 14.54 24.87
CA TYR A 80 -3.10 14.44 23.60
C TYR A 80 -1.67 14.99 23.70
N GLY A 81 -1.46 16.03 24.49
CA GLY A 81 -0.11 16.53 24.76
C GLY A 81 0.75 15.49 25.47
N LEU A 82 0.20 14.78 26.46
CA LEU A 82 0.88 13.69 27.13
C LEU A 82 1.16 12.53 26.16
N LEU A 83 0.17 12.13 25.36
CA LEU A 83 0.35 11.08 24.34
C LEU A 83 1.45 11.45 23.33
N SER A 84 1.43 12.70 22.84
CA SER A 84 2.46 13.18 21.91
C SER A 84 3.86 13.17 22.55
N TYR A 85 3.95 13.58 23.81
CA TYR A 85 5.21 13.50 24.55
C TYR A 85 5.70 12.04 24.72
N LEU A 86 4.80 11.14 25.12
CA LEU A 86 5.14 9.73 25.31
C LEU A 86 5.58 9.05 23.99
N THR A 87 4.89 9.32 22.89
CA THR A 87 5.27 8.77 21.58
C THR A 87 6.61 9.33 21.11
N ALA A 88 6.87 10.63 21.30
CA ALA A 88 8.17 11.24 21.01
C ALA A 88 9.30 10.64 21.88
N TYR A 89 9.04 10.46 23.18
CA TYR A 89 9.97 9.84 24.12
C TYR A 89 10.30 8.39 23.71
N LEU A 90 9.28 7.59 23.39
CA LEU A 90 9.48 6.20 22.94
C LEU A 90 10.24 6.13 21.62
N LYS A 91 9.93 7.00 20.67
CA LYS A 91 10.64 7.08 19.38
C LYS A 91 12.11 7.43 19.58
N TYR A 92 12.44 8.34 20.49
CA TYR A 92 13.81 8.76 20.76
C TYR A 92 14.63 7.71 21.50
N HIS A 93 14.09 7.16 22.60
CA HIS A 93 14.83 6.24 23.47
C HIS A 93 14.76 4.77 23.04
N TYR A 94 13.72 4.37 22.31
CA TYR A 94 13.47 2.98 21.87
C TYR A 94 13.04 2.90 20.41
N PRO A 95 13.82 3.48 19.47
CA PRO A 95 13.39 3.69 18.10
C PRO A 95 13.03 2.37 17.39
N VAL A 96 13.80 1.30 17.55
CA VAL A 96 13.52 0.00 16.92
C VAL A 96 12.18 -0.58 17.38
N ALA A 97 11.92 -0.57 18.70
CA ALA A 97 10.68 -1.09 19.26
C ALA A 97 9.47 -0.22 18.86
N PHE A 98 9.62 1.10 18.92
CA PHE A 98 8.59 2.05 18.52
C PHE A 98 8.21 1.90 17.04
N MET A 99 9.20 1.88 16.14
CA MET A 99 8.96 1.74 14.71
C MET A 99 8.38 0.37 14.36
N THR A 100 8.79 -0.70 15.06
CA THR A 100 8.19 -2.02 14.90
C THR A 100 6.69 -2.01 15.27
N ALA A 101 6.35 -1.35 16.37
CA ALA A 101 4.94 -1.21 16.79
C ALA A 101 4.11 -0.43 15.76
N CYS A 102 4.66 0.66 15.20
CA CYS A 102 4.00 1.42 14.14
C CYS A 102 3.80 0.59 12.86
N LEU A 103 4.83 -0.16 12.42
CA LEU A 103 4.74 -1.05 11.26
C LEU A 103 3.68 -2.14 11.45
N ASN A 104 3.54 -2.69 12.65
CA ASN A 104 2.52 -3.70 12.95
C ASN A 104 1.11 -3.09 13.03
N ALA A 105 0.98 -1.87 13.53
CA ALA A 105 -0.31 -1.17 13.60
C ALA A 105 -0.87 -0.82 12.21
N ASP A 106 0.01 -0.48 11.27
CA ASP A 106 -0.35 -0.07 9.91
C ASP A 106 -0.08 -1.18 8.86
N SER A 107 0.03 -2.45 9.27
CA SER A 107 0.43 -3.58 8.40
C SER A 107 -0.45 -3.79 7.17
N ASP A 108 -1.71 -3.33 7.21
CA ASP A 108 -2.66 -3.42 6.11
C ASP A 108 -2.61 -2.22 5.15
N ASP A 109 -1.91 -1.13 5.53
CA ASP A 109 -1.78 0.09 4.73
C ASP A 109 -0.39 0.19 4.08
N VAL A 110 -0.32 -0.24 2.82
CA VAL A 110 0.92 -0.24 2.02
C VAL A 110 1.57 1.13 1.92
N SER A 111 0.78 2.19 1.81
CA SER A 111 1.30 3.57 1.68
C SER A 111 1.98 4.01 2.99
N ARG A 112 1.35 3.70 4.11
CA ARG A 112 1.88 4.00 5.43
C ARG A 112 3.13 3.18 5.76
N ILE A 113 3.15 1.90 5.42
CA ILE A 113 4.33 1.05 5.58
C ILE A 113 5.53 1.66 4.85
N GLY A 114 5.37 2.13 3.62
CA GLY A 114 6.45 2.76 2.86
C GLY A 114 7.03 4.00 3.57
N ILE A 115 6.16 4.86 4.12
CA ILE A 115 6.57 6.04 4.90
C ILE A 115 7.32 5.63 6.17
N LEU A 116 6.80 4.65 6.92
CA LEU A 116 7.39 4.16 8.16
C LEU A 116 8.76 3.53 7.92
N ILE A 117 8.93 2.77 6.84
CA ILE A 117 10.23 2.18 6.50
C ILE A 117 11.26 3.24 6.10
N ASN A 118 10.83 4.25 5.35
CA ASN A 118 11.74 5.37 5.06
C ASN A 118 12.17 6.08 6.34
N GLU A 119 11.27 6.25 7.30
CA GLU A 119 11.61 6.78 8.62
C GLU A 119 12.57 5.87 9.39
N CYS A 120 12.41 4.53 9.32
CA CYS A 120 13.36 3.59 9.87
C CYS A 120 14.77 3.81 9.32
N TYR A 121 14.92 3.96 8.00
CA TYR A 121 16.23 4.22 7.37
C TYR A 121 16.84 5.55 7.81
N LYS A 122 16.03 6.61 8.00
CA LYS A 122 16.50 7.89 8.54
C LYS A 122 17.00 7.77 9.97
N LEU A 123 16.43 6.87 10.76
CA LEU A 123 16.84 6.56 12.12
C LEU A 123 18.01 5.55 12.21
N GLY A 124 18.55 5.10 11.07
CA GLY A 124 19.62 4.10 11.02
C GLY A 124 19.14 2.66 11.27
N ILE A 125 17.84 2.41 11.26
CA ILE A 125 17.25 1.08 11.49
C ILE A 125 17.13 0.35 10.15
N ASN A 126 17.74 -0.83 10.04
CA ASN A 126 17.65 -1.67 8.86
C ASN A 126 16.39 -2.55 8.89
N ILE A 127 15.74 -2.68 7.73
CA ILE A 127 14.63 -3.62 7.58
C ILE A 127 15.15 -4.85 6.84
N LEU A 128 15.12 -6.00 7.50
CA LEU A 128 15.53 -7.27 6.92
C LEU A 128 14.39 -7.93 6.13
N PRO A 129 14.68 -8.55 4.98
CA PRO A 129 13.69 -9.31 4.22
C PRO A 129 13.12 -10.48 5.05
N PRO A 130 11.92 -10.97 4.73
CA PRO A 130 11.34 -12.09 5.43
C PRO A 130 12.23 -13.34 5.33
N LYS A 131 12.28 -14.15 6.40
CA LYS A 131 13.03 -15.41 6.46
C LYS A 131 12.10 -16.51 6.94
N ILE A 132 11.95 -17.57 6.13
CA ILE A 132 10.95 -18.62 6.37
C ILE A 132 11.07 -19.25 7.76
N ASN A 133 12.27 -19.46 8.28
CA ASN A 133 12.52 -20.07 9.58
C ASN A 133 12.65 -19.06 10.74
N LYS A 134 12.77 -17.73 10.48
CA LYS A 134 13.03 -16.72 11.52
C LYS A 134 11.90 -15.72 11.68
N SER A 135 11.30 -15.27 10.57
CA SER A 135 10.22 -14.28 10.62
C SER A 135 9.03 -14.78 11.41
N ARG A 136 8.50 -13.96 12.28
CA ARG A 136 7.24 -14.22 12.97
C ARG A 136 6.06 -13.82 12.08
N ARG A 137 4.85 -13.88 12.62
CA ARG A 137 3.64 -13.38 11.96
C ARG A 137 3.83 -11.92 11.57
N ASP A 138 4.12 -11.09 12.55
CA ASP A 138 4.26 -9.64 12.44
C ASP A 138 5.73 -9.23 12.36
N PHE A 139 5.98 -7.96 12.06
CA PHE A 139 7.32 -7.38 12.15
C PHE A 139 7.91 -7.60 13.53
N THR A 140 9.19 -7.93 13.58
CA THR A 140 9.87 -8.29 14.83
C THR A 140 11.09 -7.40 15.05
N ALA A 141 11.12 -6.70 16.20
CA ALA A 141 12.24 -5.89 16.62
C ALA A 141 13.47 -6.75 16.98
N MET A 142 14.61 -6.44 16.42
CA MET A 142 15.93 -6.99 16.76
C MET A 142 16.76 -5.86 17.36
N ILE A 143 16.50 -5.59 18.65
CA ILE A 143 16.95 -4.37 19.35
C ILE A 143 18.48 -4.26 19.43
N LYS A 144 19.19 -5.38 19.55
CA LYS A 144 20.66 -5.40 19.68
C LYS A 144 21.37 -5.07 18.37
N GLU A 145 20.73 -5.37 17.25
CA GLU A 145 21.28 -5.23 15.91
C GLU A 145 20.80 -3.94 15.22
N ASP A 146 19.92 -3.17 15.84
CA ASP A 146 19.20 -2.04 15.25
C ASP A 146 18.46 -2.40 13.95
N GLU A 147 17.81 -3.56 13.96
CA GLU A 147 17.13 -4.13 12.80
C GLU A 147 15.67 -4.49 13.10
N ILE A 148 14.85 -4.53 12.05
CA ILE A 148 13.48 -5.05 12.11
C ILE A 148 13.35 -6.14 11.06
N LEU A 149 12.94 -7.33 11.49
CA LEU A 149 12.70 -8.45 10.59
C LEU A 149 11.26 -8.39 10.04
N PHE A 150 11.11 -8.50 8.73
CA PHE A 150 9.83 -8.44 8.04
C PHE A 150 8.91 -9.60 8.44
N GLY A 151 7.65 -9.30 8.77
CA GLY A 151 6.64 -10.28 9.15
C GLY A 151 6.08 -11.06 7.96
N LEU A 152 5.72 -12.33 8.17
CA LEU A 152 5.17 -13.16 7.09
C LEU A 152 3.78 -12.70 6.65
N GLN A 153 2.97 -12.16 7.55
CA GLN A 153 1.60 -11.72 7.24
C GLN A 153 1.57 -10.47 6.38
N ALA A 154 2.59 -9.63 6.43
CA ALA A 154 2.72 -8.45 5.58
C ALA A 154 3.10 -8.79 4.13
N ILE A 155 3.42 -10.05 3.81
CA ILE A 155 3.65 -10.50 2.43
C ILE A 155 2.30 -10.62 1.71
N LYS A 156 2.14 -9.93 0.59
CA LYS A 156 0.89 -9.96 -0.19
C LYS A 156 0.52 -11.38 -0.60
N GLY A 157 -0.75 -11.72 -0.37
CA GLY A 157 -1.31 -13.02 -0.73
C GLY A 157 -1.10 -14.12 0.32
N LEU A 158 -0.46 -13.82 1.46
CA LEU A 158 -0.37 -14.73 2.59
C LEU A 158 -1.41 -14.36 3.66
N GLY A 159 -2.50 -15.11 3.70
CA GLY A 159 -3.52 -14.95 4.75
C GLY A 159 -3.10 -15.60 6.08
N ASP A 160 -3.79 -15.20 7.15
CA ASP A 160 -3.53 -15.65 8.53
C ASP A 160 -3.43 -17.18 8.70
N SER A 161 -4.35 -17.93 8.08
CA SER A 161 -4.35 -19.39 8.14
C SER A 161 -3.14 -20.04 7.49
N VAL A 162 -2.58 -19.41 6.44
CA VAL A 162 -1.38 -19.89 5.74
C VAL A 162 -0.14 -19.62 6.59
N VAL A 163 -0.04 -18.41 7.15
CA VAL A 163 1.05 -18.03 8.05
C VAL A 163 1.09 -18.94 9.27
N SER A 164 -0.07 -19.23 9.87
CA SER A 164 -0.15 -20.17 11.02
C SER A 164 0.42 -21.54 10.68
N LYS A 165 0.02 -22.14 9.56
CA LYS A 165 0.56 -23.43 9.10
C LYS A 165 2.08 -23.40 8.88
N ILE A 166 2.60 -22.30 8.31
CA ILE A 166 4.04 -22.14 8.13
C ILE A 166 4.75 -22.13 9.48
N LEU A 167 4.23 -21.40 10.47
CA LEU A 167 4.83 -21.27 11.78
C LEU A 167 4.80 -22.60 12.57
N GLU A 168 3.70 -23.35 12.49
CA GLU A 168 3.50 -24.62 13.20
C GLU A 168 4.43 -25.73 12.71
N ASN A 169 4.76 -25.74 11.42
CA ASN A 169 5.55 -26.81 10.78
C ASN A 169 7.06 -26.53 10.72
N ARG A 170 7.55 -25.49 11.38
CA ARG A 170 8.99 -25.15 11.45
C ARG A 170 9.76 -26.11 12.37
N PRO A 171 11.08 -26.24 12.20
CA PRO A 171 11.92 -25.64 11.13
C PRO A 171 11.85 -26.41 9.82
N TYR A 172 12.16 -25.70 8.73
CA TYR A 172 12.31 -26.28 7.40
C TYR A 172 13.78 -26.36 7.03
N THR A 173 14.21 -27.51 6.49
CA THR A 173 15.62 -27.75 6.11
C THR A 173 15.98 -27.07 4.80
N ASP A 174 15.08 -27.17 3.82
CA ASP A 174 15.23 -26.58 2.48
C ASP A 174 13.86 -26.30 1.85
N ILE A 175 13.85 -25.87 0.59
CA ILE A 175 12.63 -25.56 -0.15
C ILE A 175 11.77 -26.81 -0.43
N ASN A 176 12.35 -28.01 -0.58
CA ASN A 176 11.61 -29.23 -0.82
C ASN A 176 10.85 -29.65 0.43
N ASP A 177 11.53 -29.65 1.57
CA ASP A 177 10.93 -29.89 2.88
C ASP A 177 9.80 -28.89 3.18
N PHE A 178 9.97 -27.62 2.78
CA PHE A 178 8.91 -26.62 2.87
C PHE A 178 7.70 -26.97 1.99
N ILE A 179 7.92 -27.35 0.74
CA ILE A 179 6.86 -27.73 -0.21
C ILE A 179 6.04 -28.89 0.34
N ASP A 180 6.71 -29.90 0.88
CA ASP A 180 6.08 -31.13 1.34
C ASP A 180 5.30 -30.94 2.65
N ARG A 181 5.81 -30.14 3.59
CA ARG A 181 5.25 -30.04 4.95
C ARG A 181 4.42 -28.79 5.23
N SER A 182 4.62 -27.69 4.50
CA SER A 182 3.97 -26.41 4.81
C SER A 182 2.45 -26.40 4.56
N GLY A 183 1.95 -27.27 3.68
CA GLY A 183 0.57 -27.24 3.21
C GLY A 183 0.20 -25.97 2.39
N CYS A 184 1.23 -25.25 1.90
CA CYS A 184 1.05 -24.05 1.10
C CYS A 184 0.65 -24.39 -0.34
N SER A 185 -0.23 -23.57 -0.93
CA SER A 185 -0.54 -23.68 -2.36
C SER A 185 0.63 -23.17 -3.21
N LYS A 186 0.63 -23.54 -4.51
CA LYS A 186 1.63 -23.05 -5.48
C LYS A 186 1.75 -21.53 -5.46
N SER A 187 0.63 -20.81 -5.39
CA SER A 187 0.64 -19.34 -5.38
C SER A 187 1.33 -18.77 -4.14
N HIS A 188 1.11 -19.35 -2.95
CA HIS A 188 1.76 -18.92 -1.71
C HIS A 188 3.28 -19.13 -1.77
N ILE A 189 3.72 -20.27 -2.31
CA ILE A 189 5.15 -20.58 -2.45
C ILE A 189 5.82 -19.59 -3.41
N VAL A 190 5.18 -19.28 -4.53
CA VAL A 190 5.66 -18.27 -5.49
C VAL A 190 5.80 -16.91 -4.82
N GLN A 191 4.82 -16.47 -4.00
CA GLN A 191 4.91 -15.21 -3.27
C GLN A 191 6.08 -15.20 -2.28
N LEU A 192 6.30 -16.28 -1.54
CA LEU A 192 7.42 -16.42 -0.62
C LEU A 192 8.78 -16.39 -1.33
N ILE A 193 8.90 -17.06 -2.49
CA ILE A 193 10.13 -17.01 -3.29
C ILE A 193 10.37 -15.58 -3.79
N LYS A 194 9.36 -14.92 -4.35
CA LYS A 194 9.45 -13.54 -4.82
C LYS A 194 9.82 -12.57 -3.70
N ALA A 195 9.27 -12.78 -2.50
CA ALA A 195 9.60 -11.99 -1.31
C ALA A 195 11.01 -12.24 -0.77
N GLY A 196 11.73 -13.26 -1.27
CA GLY A 196 13.07 -13.62 -0.79
C GLY A 196 13.09 -14.39 0.53
N ALA A 197 11.97 -15.01 0.93
CA ALA A 197 11.83 -15.67 2.22
C ALA A 197 12.74 -16.90 2.41
N PHE A 198 13.28 -17.48 1.32
CA PHE A 198 14.20 -18.62 1.34
C PHE A 198 15.69 -18.21 1.38
N GLY A 199 15.99 -16.93 1.57
CA GLY A 199 17.34 -16.40 1.65
C GLY A 199 17.91 -15.91 0.33
N THR A 200 19.15 -15.44 0.39
CA THR A 200 19.87 -14.84 -0.75
C THR A 200 20.87 -15.82 -1.41
N GLU A 201 20.97 -17.04 -0.88
CA GLU A 201 21.91 -18.05 -1.38
C GLU A 201 21.60 -18.45 -2.84
N HIS A 202 20.33 -18.38 -3.23
CA HIS A 202 19.88 -18.66 -4.58
C HIS A 202 19.15 -17.45 -5.16
N LYS A 203 19.42 -17.14 -6.43
CA LYS A 203 18.64 -16.11 -7.14
C LYS A 203 17.18 -16.54 -7.20
N ARG A 204 16.27 -15.62 -6.91
CA ARG A 204 14.81 -15.87 -6.84
C ARG A 204 14.27 -16.49 -8.13
N GLY A 205 14.76 -16.04 -9.30
CA GLY A 205 14.42 -16.61 -10.60
C GLY A 205 14.82 -18.06 -10.76
N MET A 206 15.96 -18.48 -10.19
CA MET A 206 16.38 -19.88 -10.20
C MET A 206 15.49 -20.74 -9.30
N LEU A 207 15.11 -20.25 -8.12
CA LEU A 207 14.18 -20.95 -7.23
C LEU A 207 12.79 -21.11 -7.87
N LEU A 208 12.27 -20.09 -8.54
CA LEU A 208 11.00 -20.19 -9.27
C LEU A 208 11.06 -21.22 -10.39
N LYS A 209 12.16 -21.23 -11.16
CA LYS A 209 12.37 -22.22 -12.23
C LYS A 209 12.46 -23.62 -11.67
N TYR A 210 13.23 -23.80 -10.59
CA TYR A 210 13.33 -25.08 -9.89
C TYR A 210 11.98 -25.55 -9.37
N PHE A 211 11.24 -24.68 -8.70
CA PHE A 211 9.91 -24.95 -8.19
C PHE A 211 8.94 -25.41 -9.28
N ASP A 212 8.94 -24.77 -10.45
CA ASP A 212 8.11 -25.18 -11.59
C ASP A 212 8.47 -26.56 -12.14
N MET A 213 9.72 -27.01 -11.95
CA MET A 213 10.15 -28.35 -12.35
C MET A 213 9.69 -29.44 -11.40
N ILE A 214 9.67 -29.18 -10.08
CA ILE A 214 9.39 -30.17 -9.05
C ILE A 214 7.93 -30.27 -8.65
N VAL A 215 7.13 -29.19 -8.82
CA VAL A 215 5.70 -29.23 -8.48
C VAL A 215 4.95 -30.08 -9.50
N PRO A 216 4.22 -31.12 -9.06
CA PRO A 216 3.45 -31.96 -9.95
C PRO A 216 2.51 -31.15 -10.81
N LYS A 217 2.58 -31.31 -12.12
CA LYS A 217 1.59 -30.74 -13.03
C LYS A 217 0.25 -31.38 -12.70
N LYS A 218 -0.82 -30.58 -12.73
CA LYS A 218 -2.17 -31.14 -12.59
C LYS A 218 -2.36 -32.28 -13.58
N GLU A 219 -2.61 -33.49 -13.06
CA GLU A 219 -2.93 -34.63 -13.91
C GLU A 219 -4.37 -34.53 -14.42
N TYR A 220 -4.54 -34.86 -15.69
CA TYR A 220 -5.86 -34.98 -16.26
C TYR A 220 -6.57 -36.21 -15.68
N LYS A 221 -7.81 -36.04 -15.20
CA LYS A 221 -8.63 -37.16 -14.75
C LYS A 221 -9.84 -37.32 -15.68
N ASN A 222 -10.00 -38.54 -16.20
CA ASN A 222 -11.19 -38.91 -16.97
C ASN A 222 -12.45 -38.81 -16.11
N VAL A 223 -13.51 -38.30 -16.69
CA VAL A 223 -14.81 -38.36 -16.04
C VAL A 223 -15.47 -39.72 -16.29
N LYS A 224 -16.24 -40.19 -15.30
CA LYS A 224 -16.97 -41.44 -15.38
C LYS A 224 -18.33 -41.30 -16.10
N THR A 225 -18.85 -40.08 -16.14
CA THR A 225 -20.13 -39.76 -16.76
C THR A 225 -20.07 -38.41 -17.45
N ILE A 226 -20.86 -38.25 -18.54
CA ILE A 226 -21.00 -36.98 -19.25
C ILE A 226 -21.98 -36.09 -18.47
N PRO A 227 -21.66 -34.82 -18.16
CA PRO A 227 -22.55 -33.93 -17.43
C PRO A 227 -23.90 -33.73 -18.13
N SER A 228 -24.96 -33.62 -17.35
CA SER A 228 -26.33 -33.32 -17.84
C SER A 228 -26.49 -31.80 -18.06
N PRO A 229 -27.22 -31.36 -19.10
CA PRO A 229 -27.88 -32.17 -20.15
C PRO A 229 -26.87 -32.75 -21.14
N LYS A 230 -26.92 -34.06 -21.37
CA LYS A 230 -25.93 -34.81 -22.15
C LYS A 230 -25.83 -34.32 -23.60
N GLU A 231 -26.93 -34.05 -24.27
CA GLU A 231 -26.94 -33.60 -25.66
C GLU A 231 -26.31 -32.24 -25.86
N ASP A 232 -26.59 -31.27 -25.02
CA ASP A 232 -25.99 -29.94 -25.07
C ASP A 232 -24.48 -30.00 -24.79
N THR A 233 -24.08 -30.85 -23.86
CA THR A 233 -22.66 -31.08 -23.55
C THR A 233 -21.93 -31.67 -24.75
N LEU A 234 -22.51 -32.69 -25.40
CA LEU A 234 -21.91 -33.31 -26.59
C LEU A 234 -21.85 -32.35 -27.76
N LYS A 235 -22.89 -31.54 -28.01
CA LYS A 235 -22.88 -30.47 -29.03
C LYS A 235 -21.75 -29.46 -28.78
N ARG A 236 -21.62 -28.99 -27.54
CA ARG A 236 -20.54 -28.04 -27.14
C ARG A 236 -19.15 -28.59 -27.43
N TRP A 237 -18.96 -29.90 -27.29
CA TRP A 237 -17.71 -30.58 -27.56
C TRP A 237 -17.57 -31.05 -29.01
N GLY A 238 -18.54 -30.76 -29.87
CA GLY A 238 -18.56 -31.16 -31.26
C GLY A 238 -18.55 -32.68 -31.44
N ILE A 239 -19.34 -33.40 -30.60
CA ILE A 239 -19.50 -34.83 -30.64
C ILE A 239 -20.91 -35.12 -31.16
N ASP A 240 -20.98 -35.70 -32.35
CA ASP A 240 -22.21 -36.12 -32.99
C ASP A 240 -22.56 -37.55 -32.55
N SER A 241 -23.52 -37.65 -31.66
CA SER A 241 -23.95 -38.93 -31.11
C SER A 241 -24.66 -39.83 -32.14
N SER A 242 -25.18 -39.26 -33.26
CA SER A 242 -25.82 -40.04 -34.32
C SER A 242 -24.89 -40.98 -35.11
N LYS A 243 -23.61 -40.72 -35.03
CA LYS A 243 -22.57 -41.55 -35.69
C LYS A 243 -22.25 -42.85 -34.98
N PHE A 244 -22.80 -43.07 -33.78
CA PHE A 244 -22.57 -44.26 -32.99
C PHE A 244 -23.78 -45.16 -33.11
N THR A 245 -23.69 -46.11 -34.06
CA THR A 245 -24.84 -46.96 -34.52
C THR A 245 -24.72 -48.42 -34.11
N ASP A 246 -23.84 -48.78 -33.17
CA ASP A 246 -23.73 -50.14 -32.65
C ASP A 246 -25.08 -50.58 -32.04
N PRO A 247 -25.58 -51.77 -32.34
CA PRO A 247 -26.80 -52.30 -31.74
C PRO A 247 -26.77 -52.37 -30.22
N ASP A 248 -25.60 -52.49 -29.62
CA ASP A 248 -25.40 -52.41 -28.17
C ASP A 248 -25.29 -50.96 -27.67
N LYS A 249 -26.36 -50.43 -27.07
CA LYS A 249 -26.42 -49.06 -26.49
C LYS A 249 -25.33 -48.81 -25.42
N LYS A 250 -24.89 -49.87 -24.72
CA LYS A 250 -23.81 -49.74 -23.72
C LYS A 250 -22.45 -49.46 -24.38
N LYS A 251 -22.20 -50.15 -25.49
CA LYS A 251 -20.95 -49.90 -26.28
C LYS A 251 -20.95 -48.49 -26.86
N ASN A 252 -22.06 -48.06 -27.47
CA ASN A 252 -22.16 -46.68 -27.98
C ASN A 252 -21.90 -45.63 -26.88
N ASN A 253 -22.51 -45.80 -25.72
CA ASN A 253 -22.28 -44.87 -24.60
C ASN A 253 -20.81 -44.90 -24.11
N ALA A 254 -20.15 -46.06 -24.11
CA ALA A 254 -18.73 -46.15 -23.74
C ALA A 254 -17.82 -45.45 -24.77
N MET A 255 -18.09 -45.63 -26.06
CA MET A 255 -17.36 -44.96 -27.14
C MET A 255 -17.55 -43.42 -27.11
N ILE A 256 -18.77 -42.95 -26.89
CA ILE A 256 -19.05 -41.52 -26.74
C ILE A 256 -18.31 -40.91 -25.51
N LEU A 257 -18.31 -41.64 -24.39
CA LEU A 257 -17.64 -41.21 -23.18
C LEU A 257 -16.11 -41.15 -23.38
N GLU A 258 -15.58 -42.15 -24.09
CA GLU A 258 -14.14 -42.19 -24.43
C GLU A 258 -13.77 -41.00 -25.31
N LEU A 259 -14.49 -40.75 -26.40
CA LEU A 259 -14.26 -39.62 -27.29
C LEU A 259 -14.40 -38.26 -26.54
N TYR A 260 -15.37 -38.15 -25.64
CA TYR A 260 -15.54 -36.99 -24.79
C TYR A 260 -14.30 -36.76 -23.90
N ASN A 261 -13.78 -37.81 -23.25
CA ASN A 261 -12.59 -37.73 -22.44
C ASN A 261 -11.35 -37.40 -23.27
N GLN A 262 -11.19 -37.96 -24.48
CA GLN A 262 -10.10 -37.63 -25.39
C GLN A 262 -10.10 -36.11 -25.77
N LYS A 263 -11.26 -35.57 -26.15
CA LYS A 263 -11.38 -34.16 -26.48
C LYS A 263 -11.10 -33.25 -25.29
N ARG A 264 -11.61 -33.62 -24.11
CA ARG A 264 -11.30 -32.89 -22.85
C ARG A 264 -9.83 -32.94 -22.51
N LYS A 265 -9.17 -34.09 -22.68
CA LYS A 265 -7.75 -34.22 -22.45
C LYS A 265 -6.95 -33.33 -23.40
N LYS A 266 -7.31 -33.32 -24.69
CA LYS A 266 -6.65 -32.43 -25.67
C LYS A 266 -6.79 -30.96 -25.31
N GLN A 267 -7.98 -30.51 -24.91
CA GLN A 267 -8.20 -29.15 -24.45
C GLN A 267 -7.39 -28.85 -23.19
N PHE A 268 -7.39 -29.74 -22.19
CA PHE A 268 -6.58 -29.61 -20.98
C PHE A 268 -5.11 -29.48 -21.29
N ASP A 269 -4.57 -30.32 -22.17
CA ASP A 269 -3.15 -30.28 -22.57
C ASP A 269 -2.81 -28.96 -23.28
N GLN A 270 -3.74 -28.45 -24.13
CA GLN A 270 -3.59 -27.15 -24.79
C GLN A 270 -3.62 -25.99 -23.78
N GLU A 271 -4.55 -25.99 -22.84
CA GLU A 271 -4.64 -25.00 -21.78
C GLU A 271 -3.40 -25.00 -20.88
N GLN A 272 -2.89 -26.20 -20.52
CA GLN A 272 -1.64 -26.32 -19.76
C GLN A 272 -0.44 -25.82 -20.56
N ALA A 273 -0.33 -26.15 -21.83
CA ALA A 273 0.75 -25.68 -22.71
C ALA A 273 0.73 -24.17 -22.87
N GLU A 274 -0.47 -23.57 -23.07
CA GLU A 274 -0.63 -22.13 -23.18
C GLU A 274 -0.32 -21.42 -21.86
N LYS A 275 -0.75 -22.00 -20.74
CA LYS A 275 -0.43 -21.49 -19.40
C LYS A 275 1.08 -21.52 -19.15
N VAL A 276 1.75 -22.62 -19.44
CA VAL A 276 3.22 -22.76 -19.34
C VAL A 276 3.91 -21.74 -20.27
N ARG A 277 3.40 -21.54 -21.49
CA ARG A 277 3.95 -20.55 -22.43
C ARG A 277 3.81 -19.11 -21.90
N LYS A 278 2.63 -18.76 -21.37
CA LYS A 278 2.37 -17.43 -20.75
C LYS A 278 3.22 -17.23 -19.50
N GLU A 279 3.30 -18.24 -18.63
CA GLU A 279 4.18 -18.21 -17.46
C GLU A 279 5.65 -18.07 -17.89
N LYS A 280 6.11 -18.84 -18.87
CA LYS A 280 7.48 -18.77 -19.38
C LYS A 280 7.80 -17.44 -20.03
N GLN A 281 6.89 -16.88 -20.81
CA GLN A 281 7.01 -15.55 -21.41
C GLN A 281 7.04 -14.45 -20.34
N PHE A 282 6.14 -14.52 -19.36
CA PHE A 282 6.09 -13.64 -18.22
C PHE A 282 7.40 -13.69 -17.39
N TYR A 283 7.97 -14.89 -17.16
CA TYR A 283 9.21 -15.07 -16.41
C TYR A 283 10.49 -14.79 -17.22
N CYS A 284 10.52 -15.05 -18.51
CA CYS A 284 11.72 -14.87 -19.33
C CYS A 284 11.91 -13.45 -19.85
N GLU A 285 10.84 -12.73 -20.21
CA GLU A 285 10.96 -11.44 -20.86
C GLU A 285 11.00 -10.25 -19.90
N LYS A 286 10.40 -10.36 -18.72
CA LYS A 286 10.20 -9.22 -17.82
C LYS A 286 10.93 -9.31 -16.49
N TYR A 287 11.28 -10.48 -16.01
CA TYR A 287 11.66 -10.66 -14.61
C TYR A 287 13.03 -11.32 -14.36
N LEU A 288 13.70 -11.89 -15.36
CA LEU A 288 15.05 -12.43 -15.17
C LEU A 288 16.11 -11.36 -14.97
N GLN A 289 15.82 -10.12 -15.35
CA GLN A 289 16.73 -8.99 -15.19
C GLN A 289 16.44 -8.14 -13.96
N ASP A 290 15.20 -8.16 -13.41
CA ASP A 290 14.74 -7.21 -12.40
C ASP A 290 14.06 -7.90 -11.19
N GLU A 291 14.80 -8.76 -10.48
CA GLU A 291 14.30 -9.47 -9.27
C GLU A 291 13.80 -8.50 -8.17
N TYR A 292 14.24 -7.24 -8.17
CA TYR A 292 13.76 -6.21 -7.25
C TYR A 292 12.26 -5.90 -7.44
N LEU A 293 11.72 -6.02 -8.67
CA LEU A 293 10.30 -5.81 -8.92
C LEU A 293 9.42 -6.88 -8.25
N TRP A 294 9.92 -8.09 -8.10
CA TRP A 294 9.22 -9.14 -7.36
C TRP A 294 9.12 -8.83 -5.88
N GLU A 295 10.18 -8.25 -5.33
CA GLU A 295 10.20 -7.77 -3.96
C GLU A 295 9.15 -6.68 -3.77
N PHE A 296 9.11 -5.69 -4.67
CA PHE A 296 8.09 -4.65 -4.65
C PHE A 296 6.67 -5.21 -4.82
N GLU A 297 6.46 -6.15 -5.74
CA GLU A 297 5.16 -6.80 -5.95
C GLU A 297 4.63 -7.48 -4.69
N THR A 298 5.50 -8.13 -3.92
CA THR A 298 5.14 -8.95 -2.77
C THR A 298 5.19 -8.23 -1.44
N LEU A 299 6.15 -7.31 -1.26
CA LEU A 299 6.39 -6.58 -0.01
C LEU A 299 5.94 -5.11 -0.09
N SER A 300 5.59 -4.63 -1.30
CA SER A 300 5.25 -3.22 -1.59
C SER A 300 6.40 -2.23 -1.40
N MET A 301 7.63 -2.74 -1.35
CA MET A 301 8.85 -1.96 -1.18
C MET A 301 10.07 -2.71 -1.69
N PHE A 302 11.20 -2.01 -1.78
CA PHE A 302 12.50 -2.59 -2.08
C PHE A 302 13.32 -2.70 -0.79
N LEU A 303 13.65 -3.90 -0.35
CA LEU A 303 14.45 -4.13 0.85
C LEU A 303 15.90 -4.46 0.52
N THR A 304 16.13 -5.34 -0.47
CA THR A 304 17.48 -5.82 -0.81
C THR A 304 18.12 -5.04 -1.94
N ASN A 305 17.39 -4.78 -3.01
CA ASN A 305 17.89 -4.10 -4.20
C ASN A 305 16.96 -2.94 -4.58
N ASN A 306 17.15 -1.78 -3.96
CA ASN A 306 16.40 -0.57 -4.33
C ASN A 306 17.11 0.13 -5.50
N PRO A 307 16.52 0.14 -6.71
CA PRO A 307 17.15 0.77 -7.88
C PRO A 307 17.30 2.29 -7.73
N LEU A 308 16.52 2.89 -6.82
CA LEU A 308 16.54 4.33 -6.58
C LEU A 308 17.56 4.74 -5.52
N LYS A 309 18.13 3.79 -4.76
CA LYS A 309 19.03 4.09 -3.65
C LYS A 309 20.38 4.63 -4.13
N GLU A 310 20.89 4.09 -5.24
CA GLU A 310 22.19 4.47 -5.82
C GLU A 310 22.20 5.89 -6.44
N VAL A 311 21.03 6.46 -6.65
CA VAL A 311 20.86 7.75 -7.34
C VAL A 311 20.30 8.84 -6.44
N LYS A 312 20.20 8.59 -5.15
CA LYS A 312 19.63 9.54 -4.18
C LYS A 312 20.32 10.91 -4.22
N ASP A 313 21.62 10.92 -4.48
CA ASP A 313 22.43 12.15 -4.51
C ASP A 313 22.27 12.95 -5.82
N TYR A 314 21.56 12.41 -6.81
CA TYR A 314 21.34 13.03 -8.13
C TYR A 314 19.97 13.66 -8.32
N ILE A 315 19.11 13.62 -7.29
CA ILE A 315 17.73 14.08 -7.37
C ILE A 315 17.39 14.98 -6.18
N THR A 316 16.56 15.97 -6.46
CA THR A 316 15.93 16.79 -5.42
C THR A 316 14.83 16.01 -4.74
N ASP A 317 14.71 16.12 -3.41
CA ASP A 317 13.57 15.57 -2.69
C ASP A 317 12.30 16.28 -3.20
N TRP A 318 11.31 15.47 -3.62
CA TRP A 318 10.05 16.05 -4.11
C TRP A 318 9.34 16.89 -3.05
N ASN A 319 9.56 16.60 -1.78
CA ASN A 319 8.99 17.39 -0.69
C ASN A 319 9.56 18.81 -0.65
N ASP A 320 10.82 18.99 -1.07
CA ASP A 320 11.51 20.29 -1.09
C ASP A 320 11.18 21.13 -2.34
N VAL A 321 10.55 20.53 -3.36
CA VAL A 321 10.10 21.26 -4.55
C VAL A 321 8.92 22.16 -4.15
N GLU A 322 8.98 23.44 -4.50
CA GLU A 322 7.88 24.39 -4.21
C GLU A 322 6.64 24.07 -5.05
N GLN A 323 5.45 24.35 -4.49
CA GLN A 323 4.19 24.22 -5.22
C GLN A 323 4.19 25.11 -6.47
N GLY A 324 3.83 24.53 -7.60
CA GLY A 324 3.84 25.23 -8.90
C GLY A 324 5.17 25.15 -9.64
N SER A 325 6.28 24.78 -8.99
CA SER A 325 7.59 24.61 -9.59
C SER A 325 7.75 23.25 -10.26
N GLU A 326 8.75 23.14 -11.12
CA GLU A 326 9.12 21.90 -11.79
C GLU A 326 10.25 21.19 -11.04
N GLY A 327 10.23 19.88 -11.05
CA GLY A 327 11.28 19.05 -10.46
C GLY A 327 11.45 17.72 -11.19
N VAL A 328 12.62 17.12 -11.02
CA VAL A 328 12.93 15.79 -11.54
C VAL A 328 12.72 14.75 -10.45
N LEU A 329 11.96 13.71 -10.77
CA LEU A 329 11.64 12.62 -9.88
C LEU A 329 12.09 11.29 -10.50
N LEU A 330 12.72 10.45 -9.73
CA LEU A 330 12.96 9.05 -10.08
C LEU A 330 11.97 8.18 -9.35
N ALA A 331 11.30 7.32 -10.09
CA ALA A 331 10.23 6.51 -9.53
C ALA A 331 10.07 5.16 -10.22
N VAL A 332 9.41 4.24 -9.51
CA VAL A 332 8.85 3.03 -10.10
C VAL A 332 7.33 3.19 -10.20
N VAL A 333 6.76 2.89 -11.35
CA VAL A 333 5.31 2.91 -11.54
C VAL A 333 4.67 1.76 -10.76
N VAL A 334 3.88 2.09 -9.75
CA VAL A 334 3.23 1.12 -8.86
C VAL A 334 1.87 0.69 -9.38
N ASP A 335 1.05 1.69 -9.71
CA ASP A 335 -0.30 1.49 -10.22
C ASP A 335 -0.64 2.54 -11.26
N LEU A 336 -1.58 2.20 -12.14
CA LEU A 336 -2.00 3.07 -13.23
C LEU A 336 -3.51 2.92 -13.46
N LYS A 337 -4.25 4.02 -13.27
CA LYS A 337 -5.69 4.09 -13.46
C LYS A 337 -6.01 5.00 -14.63
N ARG A 338 -6.45 4.41 -15.74
CA ARG A 338 -6.86 5.14 -16.95
C ARG A 338 -8.25 5.71 -16.77
N LYS A 339 -8.43 6.98 -17.12
CA LYS A 339 -9.73 7.67 -17.17
C LYS A 339 -9.90 8.41 -18.48
N LYS A 340 -11.13 8.80 -18.80
CA LYS A 340 -11.46 9.63 -19.96
C LYS A 340 -11.89 11.01 -19.48
N ASP A 341 -11.42 12.04 -20.19
CA ASP A 341 -11.87 13.41 -19.99
C ASP A 341 -13.24 13.67 -20.64
N LYS A 342 -13.74 14.90 -20.53
CA LYS A 342 -15.01 15.32 -21.13
C LYS A 342 -15.02 15.22 -22.68
N ASN A 343 -13.84 15.20 -23.31
CA ASN A 343 -13.64 15.09 -24.75
C ASN A 343 -13.32 13.64 -25.17
N ASN A 344 -13.52 12.66 -24.28
CA ASN A 344 -13.24 11.24 -24.49
C ASN A 344 -11.74 10.89 -24.69
N ASN A 345 -10.82 11.82 -24.39
CA ASN A 345 -9.38 11.55 -24.41
C ASN A 345 -8.96 10.79 -23.14
N VAL A 346 -8.07 9.82 -23.33
CA VAL A 346 -7.57 8.99 -22.22
C VAL A 346 -6.44 9.71 -21.51
N PHE A 347 -6.54 9.88 -20.20
CA PHE A 347 -5.48 10.33 -19.32
C PHE A 347 -5.30 9.32 -18.16
N ALA A 348 -4.23 9.42 -17.38
CA ALA A 348 -3.96 8.46 -16.33
C ALA A 348 -3.61 9.12 -15.00
N TYR A 349 -4.15 8.57 -13.91
CA TYR A 349 -3.60 8.70 -12.57
C TYR A 349 -2.58 7.60 -12.36
N ILE A 350 -1.41 7.94 -11.84
CA ILE A 350 -0.28 7.03 -11.71
C ILE A 350 0.30 7.17 -10.31
N ASP A 351 0.35 6.05 -9.59
CA ASP A 351 1.01 5.97 -8.31
C ASP A 351 2.49 5.65 -8.53
N LEU A 352 3.36 6.54 -8.06
CA LEU A 352 4.81 6.49 -8.25
C LEU A 352 5.50 6.19 -6.92
N TYR A 353 6.21 5.06 -6.84
CA TYR A 353 7.09 4.78 -5.71
C TYR A 353 8.42 5.50 -5.88
N THR A 354 8.78 6.32 -4.91
CA THR A 354 10.01 7.11 -4.85
C THR A 354 10.84 6.73 -3.64
N VAL A 355 12.03 7.30 -3.48
CA VAL A 355 12.86 7.12 -2.27
C VAL A 355 12.16 7.62 -1.00
N ASN A 356 11.19 8.53 -1.12
CA ASN A 356 10.48 9.15 0.01
C ASN A 356 9.04 8.68 0.18
N GLY A 357 8.63 7.62 -0.53
CA GLY A 357 7.30 7.05 -0.46
C GLY A 357 6.54 7.11 -1.78
N ILE A 358 5.23 6.92 -1.73
CA ILE A 358 4.36 6.93 -2.90
C ILE A 358 3.86 8.35 -3.14
N ILE A 359 3.96 8.80 -4.39
CA ILE A 359 3.46 10.08 -4.89
C ILE A 359 2.39 9.81 -5.93
N GLU A 360 1.24 10.45 -5.76
CA GLU A 360 0.20 10.46 -6.80
C GLU A 360 0.62 11.39 -7.94
N SER A 361 0.46 10.94 -9.17
CA SER A 361 0.76 11.73 -10.34
C SER A 361 -0.33 11.67 -11.40
N VAL A 362 -0.34 12.67 -12.28
CA VAL A 362 -1.28 12.76 -13.38
C VAL A 362 -0.52 12.91 -14.69
N ALA A 363 -0.76 12.01 -15.63
CA ALA A 363 -0.35 12.14 -17.03
C ALA A 363 -1.56 12.57 -17.86
N LEU A 364 -1.56 13.84 -18.30
CA LEU A 364 -2.59 14.36 -19.20
C LEU A 364 -2.57 13.60 -20.55
N SER A 365 -3.64 13.69 -21.31
CA SER A 365 -3.88 12.86 -22.49
C SER A 365 -2.76 12.89 -23.53
N SER A 366 -2.15 14.05 -23.76
CA SER A 366 -0.99 14.19 -24.67
C SER A 366 0.22 13.42 -24.15
N ILE A 367 0.56 13.63 -22.90
CA ILE A 367 1.69 12.97 -22.20
C ILE A 367 1.45 11.46 -22.10
N PHE A 368 0.24 11.06 -21.73
CA PHE A 368 -0.08 9.65 -21.61
C PHE A 368 0.01 8.91 -22.96
N LYS A 369 -0.43 9.56 -24.04
CA LYS A 369 -0.32 9.01 -25.40
C LYS A 369 1.14 8.89 -25.86
N GLU A 370 1.98 9.89 -25.56
CA GLU A 370 3.38 9.95 -25.96
C GLU A 370 4.24 8.93 -25.21
N TYR A 371 4.03 8.79 -23.89
CA TYR A 371 4.88 7.97 -23.00
C TYR A 371 4.20 6.69 -22.48
N ASN A 372 3.11 6.25 -23.11
CA ASN A 372 2.33 5.09 -22.63
C ASN A 372 3.21 3.84 -22.38
N ASP A 373 4.20 3.59 -23.24
CA ASP A 373 5.06 2.41 -23.13
C ASP A 373 6.02 2.47 -21.93
N LEU A 374 6.41 3.67 -21.51
CA LEU A 374 7.24 3.89 -20.31
C LEU A 374 6.40 3.96 -19.03
N LEU A 375 5.15 4.41 -19.13
CA LEU A 375 4.23 4.55 -17.98
C LEU A 375 3.50 3.24 -17.67
N GLN A 376 4.19 2.10 -17.76
CA GLN A 376 3.63 0.79 -17.42
C GLN A 376 4.05 0.37 -16.02
N LYS A 377 3.17 -0.36 -15.33
CA LYS A 377 3.43 -0.88 -13.98
C LYS A 377 4.74 -1.65 -13.92
N GLY A 378 5.56 -1.33 -12.92
CA GLY A 378 6.86 -1.92 -12.70
C GLY A 378 8.01 -1.27 -13.50
N GLN A 379 7.75 -0.27 -14.33
CA GLN A 379 8.81 0.47 -15.01
C GLN A 379 9.49 1.44 -14.03
N CYS A 380 10.84 1.43 -14.07
CA CYS A 380 11.65 2.42 -13.39
C CYS A 380 11.93 3.57 -14.37
N ILE A 381 11.54 4.78 -14.01
CA ILE A 381 11.51 5.94 -14.90
C ILE A 381 12.03 7.20 -14.23
N ALA A 382 12.56 8.12 -15.02
CA ALA A 382 12.85 9.49 -14.65
C ALA A 382 11.73 10.39 -15.20
N LEU A 383 11.22 11.26 -14.37
CA LEU A 383 10.07 12.11 -14.64
C LEU A 383 10.45 13.57 -14.43
N LEU A 384 10.12 14.44 -15.38
CA LEU A 384 10.03 15.87 -15.14
C LEU A 384 8.55 16.22 -14.98
N GLY A 385 8.20 16.92 -13.92
CA GLY A 385 6.82 17.32 -13.68
C GLY A 385 6.71 18.56 -12.83
N ARG A 386 5.50 19.12 -12.79
CA ARG A 386 5.14 20.28 -12.00
C ARG A 386 4.44 19.83 -10.71
N LYS A 387 4.82 20.40 -9.58
CA LYS A 387 4.18 20.11 -8.30
C LYS A 387 2.83 20.82 -8.20
N GLY A 388 1.78 20.05 -7.99
CA GLY A 388 0.44 20.51 -7.75
C GLY A 388 0.11 20.65 -6.26
N GLU A 389 -1.18 20.78 -5.95
CA GLU A 389 -1.69 20.72 -4.59
C GLU A 389 -1.52 19.29 -3.99
N ASN A 390 -1.49 19.18 -2.66
CA ASN A 390 -1.40 17.90 -1.95
C ASN A 390 -0.22 17.01 -2.37
N ASN A 391 0.93 17.62 -2.73
CA ASN A 391 2.14 16.91 -3.15
C ASN A 391 2.00 16.10 -4.45
N GLN A 392 0.95 16.30 -5.24
CA GLN A 392 0.68 15.62 -6.50
C GLN A 392 1.62 16.11 -7.61
N MET A 393 2.01 15.23 -8.54
CA MET A 393 2.84 15.56 -9.68
C MET A 393 2.06 15.58 -11.00
N PHE A 394 2.12 16.68 -11.76
CA PHE A 394 1.68 16.72 -13.14
C PHE A 394 2.86 16.41 -14.07
N ILE A 395 2.84 15.24 -14.69
CA ILE A 395 3.92 14.74 -15.54
C ILE A 395 4.01 15.57 -16.82
N LYS A 396 5.24 15.99 -17.17
CA LYS A 396 5.55 16.73 -18.41
C LYS A 396 6.42 15.94 -19.37
N LYS A 397 7.43 15.22 -18.85
CA LYS A 397 8.33 14.38 -19.65
C LYS A 397 8.66 13.10 -18.89
N VAL A 398 8.91 12.04 -19.64
CA VAL A 398 9.30 10.73 -19.11
C VAL A 398 10.51 10.22 -19.86
N LYS A 399 11.48 9.69 -19.16
CA LYS A 399 12.63 8.97 -19.73
C LYS A 399 12.77 7.61 -19.08
N ASN A 400 13.28 6.63 -19.80
CA ASN A 400 13.73 5.39 -19.21
C ASN A 400 14.85 5.68 -18.19
N PHE A 401 14.80 5.04 -17.03
CA PHE A 401 15.73 5.28 -15.94
C PHE A 401 17.19 5.05 -16.33
N GLN A 402 17.49 3.96 -17.04
CA GLN A 402 18.86 3.62 -17.44
C GLN A 402 19.43 4.65 -18.45
N VAL A 403 18.60 5.13 -19.37
CA VAL A 403 18.99 6.17 -20.32
C VAL A 403 19.28 7.46 -19.57
N TRP A 404 18.40 7.87 -18.68
CA TRP A 404 18.59 9.06 -17.85
C TRP A 404 19.86 8.97 -17.00
N LEU A 405 20.11 7.82 -16.37
CA LEU A 405 21.29 7.59 -15.52
C LEU A 405 22.60 7.68 -16.32
N SER A 406 22.63 7.09 -17.51
CA SER A 406 23.82 7.15 -18.39
C SER A 406 24.13 8.57 -18.85
N GLU A 407 23.10 9.34 -19.22
CA GLU A 407 23.26 10.76 -19.58
C GLU A 407 23.84 11.58 -18.40
N ARG A 408 23.36 11.35 -17.19
CA ARG A 408 23.82 12.04 -15.98
C ARG A 408 25.27 11.70 -15.61
N LYS A 409 25.64 10.43 -15.70
CA LYS A 409 27.04 10.01 -15.50
C LYS A 409 27.99 10.69 -16.47
N MET A 410 27.62 10.74 -17.75
CA MET A 410 28.42 11.45 -18.78
C MET A 410 28.57 12.95 -18.48
N ILE A 411 27.52 13.62 -17.98
CA ILE A 411 27.57 15.04 -17.62
C ILE A 411 28.56 15.26 -16.49
N LEU A 412 28.53 14.43 -15.45
CA LEU A 412 29.43 14.51 -14.28
C LEU A 412 30.89 14.21 -14.65
N GLU A 413 31.11 13.18 -15.47
CA GLU A 413 32.45 12.81 -15.95
C GLU A 413 33.09 13.93 -16.81
N ASN A 414 32.28 14.73 -17.49
CA ASN A 414 32.73 15.87 -18.31
C ASN A 414 32.77 17.21 -17.54
N GLY A 415 32.61 17.19 -16.21
CA GLY A 415 32.69 18.39 -15.35
C GLY A 415 31.50 19.35 -15.48
N GLY A 416 30.35 18.86 -15.98
CA GLY A 416 29.12 19.62 -16.07
C GLY A 416 28.38 19.66 -14.72
N GLU A 417 27.74 20.79 -14.41
CA GLU A 417 26.84 20.90 -13.25
C GLU A 417 25.50 20.22 -13.56
N LEU A 418 24.96 19.58 -12.52
CA LEU A 418 23.61 19.01 -12.56
C LEU A 418 22.60 20.15 -12.37
N LEU A 419 21.96 20.56 -13.46
CA LEU A 419 20.76 21.41 -13.43
C LEU A 419 19.51 20.57 -13.22
#